data_032536f8406bf1f684e7189c923ba196
#
_entry.id   032536f8406bf1f684e7189c923ba196
#
_cell.length_a   1.000
_cell.length_b   1.000
_cell.length_c   1.000
_cell.angle_alpha   90.00
_cell.angle_beta   90.00
_cell.angle_gamma   90.00
#
_symmetry.space_group_name_H-M   'P 1'
#
loop_
_entity.id
_entity.type
_entity.pdbx_description
1 polymer ?
#
loop_
_entity_poly.entity_id
_entity_poly.type
_entity_poly.pdbx_seq_one_letter_code
_entity_poly.pdbx_strand_id
1 'polypeptide(L)'
;MAGRHHFKLLILATLGILLLSAVGLTACSYQATPSTPAAPPASAPAGVGVSPSPAGQLSVKADVTLSNFAFSPATITIPVGATVIWTNKDSTTHTITSDDSFFDSGNLSPGKTFSFTFRQTGTYPYRCSIHPSMTGKVVVGQ
;
A
#
# COMPACT_ATOMS: atom_id res chain seq x y z
N MET A 1 -35.32 12.03 -47.29
CA MET A 1 -34.07 12.37 -48.03
C MET A 1 -32.91 11.70 -47.35
N ALA A 2 -32.23 10.85 -48.08
CA ALA A 2 -31.18 9.95 -47.60
C ALA A 2 -29.83 10.64 -47.55
N GLY A 3 -29.04 10.35 -46.52
CA GLY A 3 -27.63 10.74 -46.42
C GLY A 3 -26.82 9.63 -45.75
N ARG A 4 -26.51 8.61 -46.55
CA ARG A 4 -25.56 7.55 -46.19
C ARG A 4 -24.16 8.06 -46.44
N HIS A 5 -23.34 8.18 -45.39
CA HIS A 5 -21.90 8.33 -45.54
C HIS A 5 -21.22 7.03 -45.14
N HIS A 6 -20.85 6.30 -46.19
CA HIS A 6 -19.91 5.18 -46.11
C HIS A 6 -18.51 5.72 -45.73
N PHE A 7 -18.01 5.33 -44.57
CA PHE A 7 -16.59 5.51 -44.27
C PHE A 7 -15.86 4.23 -44.62
N LYS A 8 -15.05 4.35 -45.66
CA LYS A 8 -14.30 3.28 -46.28
C LYS A 8 -13.19 2.81 -45.37
N LEU A 9 -13.18 1.52 -45.18
CA LEU A 9 -12.12 0.69 -44.66
C LEU A 9 -10.83 0.87 -45.51
N LEU A 10 -9.76 1.35 -44.96
CA LEU A 10 -8.41 1.31 -45.53
C LEU A 10 -7.55 0.37 -44.73
N ILE A 11 -7.47 -0.85 -45.21
CA ILE A 11 -6.52 -1.87 -44.82
C ILE A 11 -5.22 -1.52 -45.55
N LEU A 12 -4.18 -1.17 -44.82
CA LEU A 12 -2.80 -1.15 -45.30
C LEU A 12 -2.02 -2.23 -44.60
N ALA A 13 -1.90 -3.34 -45.30
CA ALA A 13 -0.94 -4.37 -45.04
C ALA A 13 0.46 -3.83 -45.37
N THR A 14 1.37 -3.79 -44.44
CA THR A 14 2.81 -3.71 -44.68
C THR A 14 3.47 -4.97 -44.14
N LEU A 15 3.84 -5.76 -45.10
CA LEU A 15 4.70 -6.94 -45.05
C LEU A 15 6.16 -6.49 -44.88
N GLY A 16 6.94 -7.23 -44.08
CA GLY A 16 8.40 -7.23 -44.15
C GLY A 16 9.07 -6.67 -42.89
N ILE A 17 9.83 -7.38 -42.21
CA ILE A 17 11.15 -7.93 -42.43
C ILE A 17 11.54 -8.75 -41.22
N LEU A 18 11.79 -9.99 -41.48
CA LEU A 18 12.46 -10.95 -40.63
C LEU A 18 13.93 -10.56 -40.51
N LEU A 19 14.41 -10.20 -39.34
CA LEU A 19 15.84 -10.15 -39.02
C LEU A 19 16.14 -11.08 -37.84
N LEU A 20 16.61 -12.26 -38.21
CA LEU A 20 17.35 -13.17 -37.34
C LEU A 20 18.62 -12.45 -36.87
N SER A 21 18.77 -12.21 -35.59
CA SER A 21 20.04 -11.94 -34.94
C SER A 21 20.22 -12.90 -33.79
N ALA A 22 20.88 -14.00 -34.10
CA ALA A 22 21.48 -14.89 -33.13
C ALA A 22 22.80 -14.27 -32.68
N VAL A 23 22.95 -13.87 -31.45
CA VAL A 23 24.25 -13.68 -30.79
C VAL A 23 24.11 -13.98 -29.31
N GLY A 24 24.77 -15.04 -28.87
CA GLY A 24 25.71 -15.04 -27.79
C GLY A 24 25.15 -15.37 -26.43
N LEU A 25 25.01 -16.69 -26.13
CA LEU A 25 25.08 -17.21 -24.78
C LEU A 25 26.50 -16.95 -24.21
N THR A 26 26.68 -15.95 -23.39
CA THR A 26 27.79 -15.90 -22.44
C THR A 26 27.30 -16.51 -21.12
N ALA A 27 27.61 -17.79 -20.92
CA ALA A 27 27.50 -18.48 -19.66
C ALA A 27 28.53 -17.85 -18.68
N CYS A 28 28.10 -17.01 -17.78
CA CYS A 28 28.88 -16.65 -16.59
C CYS A 28 28.83 -17.85 -15.63
N SER A 29 29.87 -18.66 -15.66
CA SER A 29 30.11 -19.68 -14.66
C SER A 29 30.39 -19.03 -13.31
N TYR A 30 29.41 -19.04 -12.41
CA TYR A 30 29.61 -18.70 -11.01
C TYR A 30 30.29 -19.87 -10.31
N GLN A 31 31.60 -19.78 -10.13
CA GLN A 31 32.34 -20.71 -9.29
C GLN A 31 32.05 -20.43 -7.82
N ALA A 32 31.28 -21.32 -7.22
CA ALA A 32 31.14 -21.36 -5.76
C ALA A 32 32.45 -21.86 -5.15
N THR A 33 33.15 -21.01 -4.44
CA THR A 33 34.24 -21.40 -3.57
C THR A 33 33.66 -22.02 -2.29
N PRO A 34 34.10 -23.21 -1.87
CA PRO A 34 33.66 -23.76 -0.59
C PRO A 34 34.37 -23.02 0.54
N SER A 35 33.62 -22.25 1.31
CA SER A 35 34.08 -21.67 2.58
C SER A 35 34.17 -22.78 3.62
N THR A 36 35.36 -23.07 4.04
CA THR A 36 35.71 -23.89 5.19
C THR A 36 35.10 -23.31 6.48
N PRO A 37 34.42 -24.11 7.31
CA PRO A 37 33.95 -23.62 8.61
C PRO A 37 35.16 -23.47 9.56
N ALA A 38 35.50 -22.21 9.90
CA ALA A 38 36.41 -21.90 10.99
C ALA A 38 35.71 -22.12 12.33
N ALA A 39 36.36 -22.87 13.19
CA ALA A 39 35.96 -23.16 14.55
C ALA A 39 35.83 -21.89 15.41
N PRO A 40 34.96 -21.89 16.45
CA PRO A 40 34.75 -20.73 17.29
C PRO A 40 35.92 -20.52 18.29
N PRO A 41 36.40 -19.30 18.49
CA PRO A 41 37.19 -18.96 19.64
C PRO A 41 36.30 -18.75 20.87
N ALA A 42 36.79 -19.22 21.98
CA ALA A 42 36.17 -19.28 23.28
C ALA A 42 35.81 -17.92 23.87
N SER A 43 34.72 -17.95 24.64
CA SER A 43 34.39 -17.22 25.86
C SER A 43 35.03 -15.84 26.07
N ALA A 44 34.23 -14.80 26.01
CA ALA A 44 34.40 -13.57 26.74
C ALA A 44 33.11 -13.23 27.51
N PRO A 45 33.19 -12.58 28.69
CA PRO A 45 32.16 -12.63 29.73
C PRO A 45 30.94 -11.80 29.40
N ALA A 46 29.80 -12.27 29.91
CA ALA A 46 28.49 -11.64 29.83
C ALA A 46 28.53 -10.19 30.35
N GLY A 47 28.56 -9.26 29.39
CA GLY A 47 28.03 -7.93 29.61
C GLY A 47 26.53 -8.01 29.50
N VAL A 48 25.81 -7.83 30.60
CA VAL A 48 24.37 -7.63 30.61
C VAL A 48 24.05 -6.30 29.92
N GLY A 49 24.05 -6.35 28.60
CA GLY A 49 23.42 -5.32 27.79
C GLY A 49 21.94 -5.42 28.03
N VAL A 50 21.40 -4.67 28.97
CA VAL A 50 19.99 -4.34 29.04
C VAL A 50 19.69 -3.55 27.75
N SER A 51 19.31 -4.28 26.72
CA SER A 51 18.60 -3.69 25.58
C SER A 51 17.38 -3.01 26.19
N PRO A 52 17.20 -1.70 26.02
CA PRO A 52 15.93 -1.09 26.44
C PRO A 52 14.83 -1.76 25.65
N SER A 53 14.09 -2.64 26.32
CA SER A 53 12.80 -3.10 25.88
C SER A 53 12.02 -1.83 25.55
N PRO A 54 11.41 -1.67 24.37
CA PRO A 54 10.60 -0.50 24.12
C PRO A 54 9.50 -0.50 25.18
N ALA A 55 9.68 0.41 26.16
CA ALA A 55 8.70 0.66 27.21
C ALA A 55 7.35 0.79 26.50
N GLY A 56 6.37 0.04 26.99
CA GLY A 56 5.07 -0.13 26.38
C GLY A 56 4.51 1.17 25.83
N GLN A 57 4.64 1.37 24.53
CA GLN A 57 3.92 2.41 23.84
C GLN A 57 2.46 2.06 23.97
N LEU A 58 1.76 2.84 24.81
CA LEU A 58 0.31 2.80 24.84
C LEU A 58 -0.15 2.98 23.40
N SER A 59 -0.65 1.90 22.81
CA SER A 59 -1.11 1.91 21.44
C SER A 59 -2.38 2.78 21.39
N VAL A 60 -2.22 4.07 21.08
CA VAL A 60 -3.34 4.98 20.92
C VAL A 60 -4.16 4.49 19.73
N LYS A 61 -5.46 4.28 19.97
CA LYS A 61 -6.43 3.91 18.93
C LYS A 61 -7.40 5.06 18.72
N ALA A 62 -7.76 5.31 17.47
CA ALA A 62 -8.77 6.27 17.10
C ALA A 62 -9.76 5.59 16.13
N ASP A 63 -11.04 5.84 16.32
CA ASP A 63 -12.10 5.21 15.54
C ASP A 63 -12.71 6.21 14.55
N VAL A 64 -12.96 5.74 13.33
CA VAL A 64 -13.72 6.43 12.30
C VAL A 64 -14.82 5.51 11.81
N THR A 65 -16.04 6.02 11.74
CA THR A 65 -17.20 5.28 11.24
C THR A 65 -17.52 5.71 9.82
N LEU A 66 -17.84 4.78 8.95
CA LEU A 66 -18.47 5.04 7.65
C LEU A 66 -19.97 4.87 7.84
N SER A 67 -20.73 5.93 7.69
CA SER A 67 -22.19 5.91 7.78
C SER A 67 -22.81 7.04 6.96
N ASN A 68 -23.95 6.74 6.33
CA ASN A 68 -24.65 7.71 5.48
C ASN A 68 -23.76 8.29 4.38
N PHE A 69 -22.91 7.45 3.77
CA PHE A 69 -21.96 7.87 2.73
C PHE A 69 -20.99 8.97 3.18
N ALA A 70 -20.58 8.93 4.45
CA ALA A 70 -19.62 9.87 5.04
C ALA A 70 -18.67 9.19 6.01
N PHE A 71 -17.45 9.72 6.17
CA PHE A 71 -16.54 9.36 7.26
C PHE A 71 -16.87 10.24 8.49
N SER A 72 -17.01 9.63 9.65
CA SER A 72 -17.32 10.32 10.90
C SER A 72 -16.39 9.86 12.03
N PRO A 73 -15.57 10.77 12.59
CA PRO A 73 -15.34 12.14 12.13
C PRO A 73 -14.59 12.19 10.80
N ALA A 74 -14.84 13.22 9.96
CA ALA A 74 -14.16 13.39 8.68
C ALA A 74 -12.69 13.82 8.83
N THR A 75 -12.33 14.44 9.94
CA THR A 75 -10.95 14.81 10.29
C THR A 75 -10.64 14.35 11.70
N ILE A 76 -9.52 13.66 11.87
CA ILE A 76 -8.99 13.27 13.18
C ILE A 76 -7.53 13.70 13.31
N THR A 77 -7.12 14.01 14.55
CA THR A 77 -5.72 14.28 14.90
C THR A 77 -5.24 13.22 15.88
N ILE A 78 -4.12 12.62 15.57
CA ILE A 78 -3.54 11.50 16.36
C ILE A 78 -2.03 11.70 16.54
N PRO A 79 -1.40 11.12 17.58
CA PRO A 79 0.05 11.09 17.71
C PRO A 79 0.69 10.05 16.77
N VAL A 80 1.97 10.21 16.51
CA VAL A 80 2.78 9.20 15.81
C VAL A 80 2.72 7.86 16.55
N GLY A 81 2.58 6.77 15.81
CA GLY A 81 2.44 5.41 16.36
C GLY A 81 0.99 5.01 16.64
N ALA A 82 0.04 5.93 16.55
CA ALA A 82 -1.37 5.60 16.72
C ALA A 82 -1.94 4.79 15.55
N THR A 83 -2.93 3.99 15.86
CA THR A 83 -3.68 3.18 14.90
C THR A 83 -5.08 3.74 14.73
N VAL A 84 -5.48 4.02 13.52
CA VAL A 84 -6.86 4.37 13.17
C VAL A 84 -7.60 3.11 12.74
N ILE A 85 -8.83 2.97 13.21
CA ILE A 85 -9.74 1.86 12.88
C ILE A 85 -10.97 2.46 12.19
N TRP A 86 -11.19 2.10 10.94
CA TRP A 86 -12.40 2.46 10.20
C TRP A 86 -13.39 1.31 10.25
N THR A 87 -14.64 1.60 10.55
CA THR A 87 -15.72 0.61 10.58
C THR A 87 -16.82 1.01 9.60
N ASN A 88 -17.13 0.13 8.66
CA ASN A 88 -18.25 0.35 7.75
C ASN A 88 -19.59 0.00 8.45
N LYS A 89 -20.38 1.01 8.77
CA LYS A 89 -21.72 0.91 9.35
C LYS A 89 -22.85 1.07 8.33
N ASP A 90 -22.52 1.40 7.08
CA ASP A 90 -23.50 1.43 6.00
C ASP A 90 -23.85 0.01 5.54
N SER A 91 -24.97 -0.11 4.86
CA SER A 91 -25.37 -1.33 4.14
C SER A 91 -24.68 -1.51 2.78
N THR A 92 -23.87 -0.54 2.38
CA THR A 92 -23.17 -0.48 1.09
C THR A 92 -21.67 -0.72 1.29
N THR A 93 -21.01 -1.30 0.30
CA THR A 93 -19.55 -1.45 0.28
C THR A 93 -18.87 -0.11 0.03
N HIS A 94 -17.82 0.18 0.79
CA HIS A 94 -16.96 1.36 0.67
C HIS A 94 -15.49 0.97 0.51
N THR A 95 -14.63 1.96 0.31
CA THR A 95 -13.17 1.82 0.44
C THR A 95 -12.61 2.93 1.32
N ILE A 96 -11.42 2.72 1.87
CA ILE A 96 -10.61 3.75 2.50
C ILE A 96 -9.29 3.81 1.73
N THR A 97 -9.16 4.73 0.79
CA THR A 97 -8.05 4.83 -0.14
C THR A 97 -7.33 6.15 0.06
N SER A 98 -6.06 6.11 0.47
CA SER A 98 -5.22 7.31 0.60
C SER A 98 -4.97 7.94 -0.75
N ASP A 99 -5.04 9.27 -0.83
CA ASP A 99 -4.75 10.00 -2.06
C ASP A 99 -3.27 9.89 -2.47
N ASP A 100 -2.38 9.72 -1.50
CA ASP A 100 -0.94 9.57 -1.68
C ASP A 100 -0.47 8.11 -1.66
N SER A 101 -1.39 7.15 -1.78
CA SER A 101 -1.11 5.70 -1.83
C SER A 101 -0.42 5.11 -0.60
N PHE A 102 -0.56 5.72 0.58
CA PHE A 102 -0.01 5.17 1.83
C PHE A 102 -0.78 3.95 2.33
N PHE A 103 -2.09 3.88 2.06
CA PHE A 103 -2.94 2.76 2.44
C PHE A 103 -4.14 2.63 1.51
N ASP A 104 -4.64 1.40 1.41
CA ASP A 104 -5.89 1.06 0.72
C ASP A 104 -6.52 -0.14 1.43
N SER A 105 -7.79 -0.01 1.77
CA SER A 105 -8.55 -1.11 2.39
C SER A 105 -9.06 -2.14 1.38
N GLY A 106 -9.01 -1.83 0.08
CA GLY A 106 -9.84 -2.52 -0.90
C GLY A 106 -11.33 -2.39 -0.55
N ASN A 107 -12.13 -3.30 -1.04
CA ASN A 107 -13.58 -3.33 -0.78
C ASN A 107 -13.87 -3.69 0.68
N LEU A 108 -14.43 -2.76 1.41
CA LEU A 108 -14.87 -2.91 2.80
C LEU A 108 -16.39 -3.11 2.86
N SER A 109 -16.81 -4.36 2.99
CA SER A 109 -18.23 -4.73 3.07
C SER A 109 -18.88 -4.21 4.36
N PRO A 110 -20.23 -4.15 4.42
CA PRO A 110 -20.96 -3.80 5.63
C PRO A 110 -20.50 -4.55 6.88
N GLY A 111 -20.33 -3.84 7.99
CA GLY A 111 -19.87 -4.37 9.27
C GLY A 111 -18.39 -4.72 9.36
N LYS A 112 -17.61 -4.60 8.28
CA LYS A 112 -16.19 -4.87 8.30
C LYS A 112 -15.38 -3.66 8.76
N THR A 113 -14.15 -3.94 9.20
CA THR A 113 -13.19 -2.95 9.67
C THR A 113 -11.91 -2.99 8.86
N PHE A 114 -11.25 -1.84 8.76
CA PHE A 114 -9.89 -1.68 8.26
C PHE A 114 -9.09 -0.92 9.31
N SER A 115 -7.80 -1.18 9.45
CA SER A 115 -6.94 -0.46 10.38
C SER A 115 -5.58 -0.15 9.76
N PHE A 116 -5.03 1.02 10.11
CA PHE A 116 -3.71 1.44 9.68
C PHE A 116 -2.98 2.18 10.81
N THR A 117 -1.68 1.90 10.98
CA THR A 117 -0.82 2.53 12.00
C THR A 117 0.04 3.60 11.34
N PHE A 118 -0.08 4.84 11.81
CA PHE A 118 0.65 6.00 11.29
C PHE A 118 1.97 6.17 12.01
N ARG A 119 3.09 5.97 11.32
CA ARG A 119 4.44 5.98 11.89
C ARG A 119 5.23 7.27 11.63
N GLN A 120 4.66 8.20 10.88
CA GLN A 120 5.29 9.48 10.52
C GLN A 120 4.30 10.62 10.70
N THR A 121 4.82 11.80 11.09
CA THR A 121 4.02 13.04 11.12
C THR A 121 3.60 13.42 9.71
N GLY A 122 2.44 14.03 9.58
CA GLY A 122 1.93 14.47 8.28
C GLY A 122 0.42 14.61 8.24
N THR A 123 -0.07 14.99 7.09
CA THR A 123 -1.50 15.03 6.78
C THR A 123 -1.78 14.00 5.69
N TYR A 124 -2.70 13.12 5.93
CA TYR A 124 -3.04 11.98 5.09
C TYR A 124 -4.50 12.11 4.62
N PRO A 125 -4.74 12.75 3.48
CA PRO A 125 -6.06 12.78 2.88
C PRO A 125 -6.43 11.41 2.32
N TYR A 126 -7.71 11.07 2.41
CA TYR A 126 -8.23 9.83 1.88
C TYR A 126 -9.68 9.97 1.42
N ARG A 127 -10.14 9.05 0.60
CA ARG A 127 -11.50 9.02 0.06
C ARG A 127 -12.01 7.60 -0.10
N CYS A 128 -13.29 7.48 -0.38
CA CYS A 128 -13.87 6.25 -0.92
C CYS A 128 -13.73 6.28 -2.45
N SER A 129 -13.08 5.25 -3.04
CA SER A 129 -12.90 5.16 -4.50
C SER A 129 -14.21 4.88 -5.24
N ILE A 130 -15.18 4.24 -4.56
CA ILE A 130 -16.51 3.92 -5.10
C ILE A 130 -17.42 5.15 -5.07
N HIS A 131 -17.29 5.99 -4.02
CA HIS A 131 -18.11 7.17 -3.78
C HIS A 131 -17.20 8.40 -3.56
N PRO A 132 -16.70 9.04 -4.63
CA PRO A 132 -15.63 10.06 -4.52
C PRO A 132 -15.98 11.31 -3.71
N SER A 133 -17.26 11.56 -3.43
CA SER A 133 -17.71 12.64 -2.53
C SER A 133 -17.42 12.35 -1.05
N MET A 134 -17.20 11.07 -0.67
CA MET A 134 -16.78 10.69 0.68
C MET A 134 -15.29 10.93 0.86
N THR A 135 -14.94 11.99 1.57
CA THR A 135 -13.55 12.36 1.85
C THR A 135 -13.29 12.46 3.34
N GLY A 136 -12.06 12.17 3.73
CA GLY A 136 -11.58 12.28 5.10
C GLY A 136 -10.11 12.66 5.18
N LYS A 137 -9.63 12.90 6.39
CA LYS A 137 -8.25 13.32 6.62
C LYS A 137 -7.77 12.87 8.01
N VAL A 138 -6.58 12.28 8.06
CA VAL A 138 -5.86 12.03 9.30
C VAL A 138 -4.71 13.02 9.41
N VAL A 139 -4.62 13.74 10.52
CA VAL A 139 -3.49 14.60 10.87
C VAL A 139 -2.69 13.90 11.95
N VAL A 140 -1.42 13.64 11.67
CA VAL A 140 -0.50 12.96 12.59
C VAL A 140 0.49 14.00 13.13
N GLY A 141 0.39 14.28 14.42
CA GLY A 141 1.26 15.17 15.16
C GLY A 141 2.23 14.42 16.08
N GLN A 142 3.05 15.19 16.78
CA GLN A 142 3.92 14.66 17.86
C GLN A 142 3.12 14.42 19.13
#